data_729d3faed34392aec36bb073ffd7c9e2
#
_entry.id   729d3faed34392aec36bb073ffd7c9e2
#
_cell.length_a   1.000
_cell.length_b   1.000
_cell.length_c   1.000
_cell.angle_alpha   90.00
_cell.angle_beta   90.00
_cell.angle_gamma   90.00
#
_symmetry.space_group_name_H-M   'P 1'
#
loop_
_entity.id
_entity.type
_entity.pdbx_description
1 polymer ?
#
loop_
_entity_poly.entity_id
_entity_poly.type
_entity_poly.pdbx_seq_one_letter_code
_entity_poly.pdbx_strand_id
1 'polypeptide(L)'
;MGQMDKLFFKPDHAWVGDLIPYYENGTYYAYYLHDPRITPGEFAEQTTWHLATTEDCRKFRYQGEAIARGGDDRPNKNIYTGSVIKKGENEYYAFYTAYNADIRIHGKSVQSVMRASSQDLIHWETDEDFLFVADDCMYESFDWRDPFVFKNEEEGNYWMLLAARKKGGGAHRGGCTALCKSRDLVNWTCEEPFYAPEMYVTMECPEVFRMGSWWYLVFSTFSDRFTTHYRMAKTLDGPWEIPKDDVFDTRADYAIKTASDGQRRFAFGWIASK
;
A
#
# COMPACT_ATOMS: atom_id res chain seq x y z
N MET A 1 24.41 -27.03 -16.70
CA MET A 1 24.15 -26.50 -15.35
C MET A 1 22.72 -26.02 -15.36
N GLY A 2 21.82 -26.73 -14.67
CA GLY A 2 20.40 -26.32 -14.57
C GLY A 2 20.32 -25.01 -13.81
N GLN A 3 19.59 -24.06 -14.39
CA GLN A 3 19.23 -22.81 -13.72
C GLN A 3 18.41 -23.20 -12.47
N MET A 4 18.97 -23.05 -11.28
CA MET A 4 18.16 -23.16 -10.06
C MET A 4 17.12 -22.07 -10.14
N ASP A 5 15.84 -22.45 -10.14
CA ASP A 5 14.75 -21.50 -10.03
C ASP A 5 15.00 -20.66 -8.77
N LYS A 6 15.13 -19.35 -8.93
CA LYS A 6 15.32 -18.46 -7.79
C LYS A 6 14.06 -18.54 -6.94
N LEU A 7 14.18 -18.95 -5.70
CA LEU A 7 13.06 -19.05 -4.77
C LEU A 7 12.42 -17.66 -4.47
N PHE A 8 13.23 -16.60 -4.59
CA PHE A 8 12.81 -15.24 -4.34
C PHE A 8 13.14 -14.34 -5.54
N PHE A 9 12.23 -13.43 -5.84
CA PHE A 9 12.48 -12.38 -6.83
C PHE A 9 13.37 -11.29 -6.19
N LYS A 10 14.41 -10.90 -6.92
CA LYS A 10 15.26 -9.76 -6.59
C LYS A 10 15.77 -9.15 -7.89
N PRO A 11 15.57 -7.84 -8.14
CA PRO A 11 16.16 -7.16 -9.27
C PRO A 11 17.69 -7.06 -9.13
N ASP A 12 18.37 -6.91 -10.25
CA ASP A 12 19.81 -6.65 -10.24
C ASP A 12 20.05 -5.20 -9.79
N HIS A 13 21.06 -5.00 -8.94
CA HIS A 13 21.53 -3.69 -8.47
C HIS A 13 20.49 -2.83 -7.73
N ALA A 14 19.44 -3.44 -7.19
CA ALA A 14 18.44 -2.75 -6.40
C ALA A 14 17.88 -3.63 -5.28
N TRP A 15 17.16 -2.99 -4.37
CA TRP A 15 16.40 -3.65 -3.31
C TRP A 15 14.91 -3.61 -3.66
N VAL A 16 14.19 -4.62 -3.23
CA VAL A 16 12.74 -4.67 -3.28
C VAL A 16 12.22 -4.22 -1.92
N GLY A 17 11.35 -3.22 -1.93
CA GLY A 17 10.51 -2.90 -0.79
C GLY A 17 9.12 -3.52 -0.93
N ASP A 18 8.12 -2.83 -0.43
CA ASP A 18 6.73 -3.29 -0.41
C ASP A 18 6.24 -3.69 -1.80
N LEU A 19 5.46 -4.77 -1.84
CA LEU A 19 4.80 -5.23 -3.05
C LEU A 19 3.35 -4.72 -3.08
N ILE A 20 2.92 -4.33 -4.27
CA ILE A 20 1.57 -3.86 -4.55
C ILE A 20 0.97 -4.78 -5.63
N PRO A 21 0.41 -5.92 -5.22
CA PRO A 21 -0.11 -6.90 -6.17
C PRO A 21 -1.49 -6.49 -6.69
N TYR A 22 -1.71 -6.71 -7.98
CA TYR A 22 -2.99 -6.56 -8.64
C TYR A 22 -3.23 -7.73 -9.60
N TYR A 23 -4.46 -8.22 -9.71
CA TYR A 23 -4.81 -9.31 -10.63
C TYR A 23 -5.81 -8.84 -11.67
N GLU A 24 -5.53 -9.12 -12.93
CA GLU A 24 -6.44 -8.88 -14.04
C GLU A 24 -6.24 -9.94 -15.13
N ASN A 25 -7.32 -10.54 -15.59
CA ASN A 25 -7.37 -11.41 -16.77
C ASN A 25 -6.28 -12.52 -16.82
N GLY A 26 -6.06 -13.23 -15.72
CA GLY A 26 -5.10 -14.34 -15.67
C GLY A 26 -3.68 -13.94 -15.29
N THR A 27 -3.41 -12.65 -15.15
CA THR A 27 -2.08 -12.11 -14.85
C THR A 27 -2.06 -11.42 -13.51
N TYR A 28 -1.08 -11.75 -12.68
CA TYR A 28 -0.71 -10.99 -11.49
C TYR A 28 0.32 -9.93 -11.87
N TYR A 29 -0.01 -8.68 -11.61
CA TYR A 29 0.85 -7.51 -11.75
C TYR A 29 1.44 -7.25 -10.36
N ALA A 30 2.69 -7.63 -10.17
CA ALA A 30 3.42 -7.41 -8.92
C ALA A 30 4.25 -6.13 -9.06
N TYR A 31 3.62 -4.99 -8.74
CA TYR A 31 4.40 -3.77 -8.57
C TYR A 31 5.19 -3.87 -7.29
N TYR A 32 6.33 -3.21 -7.23
CA TYR A 32 7.17 -3.20 -6.04
C TYR A 32 7.97 -1.91 -5.96
N LEU A 33 8.30 -1.54 -4.74
CA LEU A 33 9.19 -0.43 -4.49
C LEU A 33 10.60 -0.82 -4.91
N HIS A 34 11.12 -0.13 -5.91
CA HIS A 34 12.47 -0.30 -6.40
C HIS A 34 13.37 0.75 -5.74
N ASP A 35 14.26 0.28 -4.87
CA ASP A 35 15.20 1.13 -4.13
C ASP A 35 16.62 0.92 -4.70
N PRO A 36 17.16 1.86 -5.48
CA PRO A 36 18.47 1.72 -6.09
C PRO A 36 19.62 1.80 -5.06
N ARG A 37 19.37 2.28 -3.84
CA ARG A 37 20.37 2.49 -2.77
C ARG A 37 21.68 3.04 -3.29
N ILE A 38 21.60 4.22 -3.86
CA ILE A 38 22.76 4.91 -4.45
C ILE A 38 23.81 5.18 -3.37
N THR A 39 23.37 5.45 -2.14
CA THR A 39 24.26 5.67 -1.00
C THR A 39 24.17 4.48 -0.03
N PRO A 40 25.27 3.72 0.22
CA PRO A 40 25.26 2.62 1.17
C PRO A 40 24.85 3.08 2.57
N GLY A 41 23.85 2.40 3.15
CA GLY A 41 23.38 2.67 4.51
C GLY A 41 22.31 3.74 4.65
N GLU A 42 21.96 4.44 3.57
CA GLU A 42 20.82 5.34 3.53
C GLU A 42 19.54 4.64 3.05
N PHE A 43 18.43 5.03 3.63
CA PHE A 43 17.11 4.52 3.25
C PHE A 43 16.63 5.17 1.96
N ALA A 44 16.11 4.32 1.07
CA ALA A 44 15.10 4.64 0.05
C ALA A 44 15.07 6.09 -0.47
N GLU A 45 16.21 6.60 -0.94
CA GLU A 45 16.20 7.80 -1.76
C GLU A 45 15.92 7.41 -3.21
N GLN A 46 15.00 8.15 -3.87
CA GLN A 46 14.64 7.95 -5.27
C GLN A 46 13.86 6.65 -5.55
N THR A 47 13.04 6.21 -4.60
CA THR A 47 12.19 5.03 -4.77
C THR A 47 11.14 5.27 -5.86
N THR A 48 10.99 4.28 -6.74
CA THR A 48 10.01 4.24 -7.84
C THR A 48 9.22 2.94 -7.79
N TRP A 49 8.09 2.86 -8.52
CA TRP A 49 7.42 1.59 -8.73
C TRP A 49 7.94 0.91 -10.00
N HIS A 50 8.44 -0.29 -9.83
CA HIS A 50 8.74 -1.20 -10.93
C HIS A 50 7.70 -2.32 -10.99
N LEU A 51 7.59 -2.96 -12.14
CA LEU A 51 6.61 -4.01 -12.40
C LEU A 51 7.30 -5.32 -12.77
N ALA A 52 6.82 -6.40 -12.17
CA ALA A 52 7.01 -7.76 -12.66
C ALA A 52 5.64 -8.44 -12.80
N THR A 53 5.44 -9.20 -13.88
CA THR A 53 4.20 -9.93 -14.12
C THR A 53 4.38 -11.43 -14.00
N THR A 54 3.33 -12.14 -13.58
CA THR A 54 3.34 -13.60 -13.47
C THR A 54 1.92 -14.16 -13.64
N GLU A 55 1.81 -15.35 -14.19
CA GLU A 55 0.55 -16.10 -14.30
C GLU A 55 0.45 -17.21 -13.24
N ASP A 56 1.57 -17.59 -12.63
CA ASP A 56 1.68 -18.76 -11.73
C ASP A 56 2.31 -18.45 -10.36
N CYS A 57 2.67 -17.19 -10.10
CA CYS A 57 3.40 -16.73 -8.92
C CYS A 57 4.75 -17.47 -8.68
N ARG A 58 5.33 -18.04 -9.75
CA ARG A 58 6.62 -18.75 -9.71
C ARG A 58 7.63 -18.16 -10.68
N LYS A 59 7.16 -17.82 -11.89
CA LYS A 59 7.99 -17.23 -12.94
C LYS A 59 7.58 -15.80 -13.15
N PHE A 60 8.45 -14.89 -12.81
CA PHE A 60 8.21 -13.46 -12.95
C PHE A 60 8.92 -12.94 -14.20
N ARG A 61 8.21 -12.10 -14.96
CA ARG A 61 8.73 -11.36 -16.10
C ARG A 61 8.83 -9.89 -15.73
N TYR A 62 10.03 -9.37 -15.68
CA TYR A 62 10.27 -7.95 -15.46
C TYR A 62 9.77 -7.11 -16.62
N GLN A 63 9.04 -6.04 -16.32
CA GLN A 63 8.43 -5.14 -17.29
C GLN A 63 9.08 -3.74 -17.31
N GLY A 64 9.89 -3.40 -16.32
CA GLY A 64 10.52 -2.09 -16.20
C GLY A 64 9.93 -1.23 -15.09
N GLU A 65 10.29 0.07 -15.14
CA GLU A 65 9.69 1.10 -14.30
C GLU A 65 8.25 1.36 -14.76
N ALA A 66 7.30 1.28 -13.80
CA ALA A 66 5.89 1.51 -14.05
C ALA A 66 5.48 2.95 -13.70
N ILE A 67 5.83 3.41 -12.50
CA ILE A 67 5.57 4.77 -12.05
C ILE A 67 6.90 5.41 -11.63
N ALA A 68 7.32 6.42 -12.37
CA ALA A 68 8.52 7.19 -12.06
C ALA A 68 8.29 8.13 -10.87
N ARG A 69 9.34 8.41 -10.13
CA ARG A 69 9.34 9.49 -9.14
C ARG A 69 9.28 10.86 -9.81
N GLY A 70 8.86 11.88 -9.07
CA GLY A 70 8.98 13.29 -9.47
C GLY A 70 10.38 13.85 -9.29
N GLY A 71 10.55 15.13 -9.64
CA GLY A 71 11.76 15.88 -9.35
C GLY A 71 11.98 16.13 -7.86
N ASP A 72 13.16 16.62 -7.51
CA ASP A 72 13.53 16.86 -6.11
C ASP A 72 12.69 17.97 -5.43
N ASP A 73 12.05 18.81 -6.21
CA ASP A 73 11.14 19.87 -5.79
C ASP A 73 9.66 19.44 -5.78
N ARG A 74 9.36 18.18 -6.08
CA ARG A 74 7.99 17.67 -6.17
C ARG A 74 7.60 16.87 -4.92
N PRO A 75 6.29 16.77 -4.58
CA PRO A 75 5.82 15.94 -3.47
C PRO A 75 6.24 14.48 -3.59
N ASN A 76 6.27 13.92 -4.80
CA ASN A 76 6.63 12.56 -5.13
C ASN A 76 8.12 12.39 -5.49
N LYS A 77 9.01 13.13 -4.83
CA LYS A 77 10.47 12.90 -4.87
C LYS A 77 10.82 11.43 -4.60
N ASN A 78 10.06 10.82 -3.69
CA ASN A 78 10.01 9.37 -3.47
C ASN A 78 8.57 8.92 -3.55
N ILE A 79 8.35 7.76 -4.12
CA ILE A 79 7.04 7.11 -4.13
C ILE A 79 7.10 5.80 -3.34
N TYR A 80 6.12 5.62 -2.46
CA TYR A 80 6.03 4.45 -1.60
C TYR A 80 4.73 3.68 -1.86
N THR A 81 4.36 2.84 -0.94
CA THR A 81 3.26 1.88 -1.06
C THR A 81 1.93 2.52 -1.42
N GLY A 82 1.11 1.70 -2.04
CA GLY A 82 -0.22 2.08 -2.49
C GLY A 82 -1.06 0.89 -2.93
N SER A 83 -1.98 1.15 -3.86
CA SER A 83 -2.84 0.13 -4.46
C SER A 83 -3.29 0.51 -5.86
N VAL A 84 -3.69 -0.49 -6.63
CA VAL A 84 -4.27 -0.33 -7.96
C VAL A 84 -5.76 -0.65 -7.90
N ILE A 85 -6.59 0.15 -8.58
CA ILE A 85 -8.02 -0.08 -8.72
C ILE A 85 -8.46 0.09 -10.17
N LYS A 86 -9.39 -0.76 -10.61
CA LYS A 86 -10.07 -0.63 -11.89
C LYS A 86 -11.19 0.39 -11.76
N LYS A 87 -11.19 1.40 -12.61
CA LYS A 87 -12.25 2.42 -12.70
C LYS A 87 -13.28 2.07 -13.76
N GLY A 88 -12.84 1.53 -14.88
CA GLY A 88 -13.67 1.20 -16.03
C GLY A 88 -13.03 0.15 -16.93
N GLU A 89 -13.59 -0.09 -18.10
CA GLU A 89 -12.98 -0.98 -19.09
C GLU A 89 -11.66 -0.37 -19.57
N ASN A 90 -10.54 -1.09 -19.34
CA ASN A 90 -9.19 -0.62 -19.66
C ASN A 90 -8.86 0.76 -19.05
N GLU A 91 -9.39 1.03 -17.87
CA GLU A 91 -9.11 2.27 -17.14
C GLU A 91 -8.78 1.96 -15.70
N TYR A 92 -7.55 2.25 -15.28
CA TYR A 92 -7.02 1.91 -13.97
C TYR A 92 -6.39 3.12 -13.31
N TYR A 93 -6.51 3.19 -11.98
CA TYR A 93 -5.81 4.14 -11.16
C TYR A 93 -4.88 3.42 -10.18
N ALA A 94 -3.67 3.95 -10.00
CA ALA A 94 -2.78 3.64 -8.90
C ALA A 94 -2.81 4.83 -7.93
N PHE A 95 -3.15 4.59 -6.68
CA PHE A 95 -2.98 5.55 -5.60
C PHE A 95 -1.74 5.15 -4.81
N TYR A 96 -0.84 6.08 -4.58
CA TYR A 96 0.43 5.81 -3.94
C TYR A 96 0.83 6.90 -2.96
N THR A 97 1.70 6.56 -2.03
CA THR A 97 2.31 7.52 -1.12
C THR A 97 3.37 8.32 -1.83
N ALA A 98 3.21 9.63 -1.85
CA ALA A 98 4.24 10.58 -2.25
C ALA A 98 4.95 11.12 -1.00
N TYR A 99 6.27 11.16 -1.03
CA TYR A 99 7.09 11.61 0.09
C TYR A 99 8.22 12.52 -0.35
N ASN A 100 8.31 13.68 0.30
CA ASN A 100 9.44 14.57 0.18
C ASN A 100 9.73 15.25 1.54
N ALA A 101 10.85 14.90 2.16
CA ALA A 101 11.25 15.45 3.44
C ALA A 101 11.63 16.95 3.38
N ASP A 102 11.98 17.44 2.19
CA ASP A 102 12.49 18.79 1.99
C ASP A 102 11.37 19.83 1.82
N ILE A 103 10.14 19.38 1.54
CA ILE A 103 8.99 20.26 1.34
C ILE A 103 7.90 20.01 2.39
N ARG A 104 7.07 21.02 2.59
CA ARG A 104 5.89 20.95 3.47
C ARG A 104 4.65 21.30 2.68
N ILE A 105 3.81 20.30 2.43
CA ILE A 105 2.52 20.50 1.79
C ILE A 105 1.61 21.20 2.79
N HIS A 106 1.04 22.33 2.39
CA HIS A 106 0.25 23.21 3.27
C HIS A 106 0.97 23.58 4.59
N GLY A 107 2.31 23.62 4.56
CA GLY A 107 3.13 23.96 5.72
C GLY A 107 3.26 22.86 6.79
N LYS A 108 2.72 21.67 6.55
CA LYS A 108 2.63 20.61 7.57
C LYS A 108 3.12 19.25 7.08
N SER A 109 2.51 18.70 6.04
CA SER A 109 2.72 17.30 5.63
C SER A 109 3.98 17.12 4.78
N VAL A 110 4.68 16.03 4.99
CA VAL A 110 5.76 15.52 4.12
C VAL A 110 5.30 14.30 3.32
N GLN A 111 4.16 13.71 3.72
CA GLN A 111 3.50 12.60 3.04
C GLN A 111 2.15 13.05 2.49
N SER A 112 1.81 12.54 1.33
CA SER A 112 0.53 12.75 0.68
C SER A 112 0.19 11.55 -0.18
N VAL A 113 -1.06 11.45 -0.61
CA VAL A 113 -1.47 10.49 -1.63
C VAL A 113 -1.48 11.20 -2.97
N MET A 114 -0.81 10.62 -3.95
CA MET A 114 -0.92 11.00 -5.35
C MET A 114 -1.52 9.85 -6.16
N ARG A 115 -1.85 10.13 -7.41
CA ARG A 115 -2.51 9.19 -8.31
C ARG A 115 -1.78 9.12 -9.65
N ALA A 116 -1.77 7.93 -10.24
CA ALA A 116 -1.42 7.73 -11.65
C ALA A 116 -2.55 6.98 -12.35
N SER A 117 -2.65 7.14 -13.67
CA SER A 117 -3.61 6.44 -14.53
C SER A 117 -2.93 5.55 -15.54
N SER A 118 -3.61 4.46 -15.93
CA SER A 118 -3.14 3.53 -16.95
C SER A 118 -4.32 2.93 -17.73
N GLN A 119 -4.05 2.53 -18.97
CA GLN A 119 -4.99 1.78 -19.79
C GLN A 119 -4.61 0.30 -19.96
N ASP A 120 -3.40 -0.09 -19.55
CA ASP A 120 -2.83 -1.41 -19.81
C ASP A 120 -2.14 -2.05 -18.60
N LEU A 121 -2.12 -1.37 -17.44
CA LEU A 121 -1.44 -1.79 -16.22
C LEU A 121 0.11 -1.85 -16.33
N ILE A 122 0.67 -1.38 -17.42
CA ILE A 122 2.12 -1.38 -17.68
C ILE A 122 2.66 0.05 -17.76
N HIS A 123 1.97 0.90 -18.51
CA HIS A 123 2.35 2.29 -18.74
C HIS A 123 1.45 3.20 -17.90
N TRP A 124 2.05 4.00 -17.05
CA TRP A 124 1.36 4.87 -16.11
C TRP A 124 1.71 6.33 -16.33
N GLU A 125 0.71 7.19 -16.21
CA GLU A 125 0.88 8.64 -16.25
C GLU A 125 0.48 9.23 -14.89
N THR A 126 1.40 9.96 -14.25
CA THR A 126 1.14 10.64 -12.98
C THR A 126 0.16 11.79 -13.18
N ASP A 127 -0.86 11.85 -12.36
CA ASP A 127 -1.78 12.97 -12.25
C ASP A 127 -1.16 14.01 -11.31
N GLU A 128 -0.52 15.01 -11.88
CA GLU A 128 0.20 16.04 -11.14
C GLU A 128 -0.72 16.99 -10.36
N ASP A 129 -1.99 17.05 -10.70
CA ASP A 129 -3.00 17.90 -10.04
C ASP A 129 -3.68 17.16 -8.88
N PHE A 130 -3.54 15.84 -8.79
CA PHE A 130 -4.12 15.08 -7.70
C PHE A 130 -3.14 14.99 -6.52
N LEU A 131 -3.51 15.66 -5.43
CA LEU A 131 -2.76 15.65 -4.17
C LEU A 131 -3.72 15.60 -2.99
N PHE A 132 -3.70 14.50 -2.24
CA PHE A 132 -4.58 14.30 -1.10
C PHE A 132 -3.77 14.15 0.20
N VAL A 133 -4.04 15.00 1.18
CA VAL A 133 -3.38 15.06 2.48
C VAL A 133 -4.35 14.76 3.62
N ALA A 134 -3.81 14.47 4.78
CA ALA A 134 -4.60 14.23 5.98
C ALA A 134 -5.50 15.41 6.33
N ASP A 135 -6.74 15.12 6.74
CA ASP A 135 -7.59 16.09 7.44
C ASP A 135 -7.03 16.29 8.86
N ASP A 136 -6.44 17.45 9.09
CA ASP A 136 -5.75 17.77 10.35
C ASP A 136 -6.69 18.05 11.53
N CYS A 137 -7.99 18.01 11.32
CA CYS A 137 -8.98 17.96 12.41
C CYS A 137 -9.08 16.56 13.01
N MET A 138 -8.85 15.51 12.22
CA MET A 138 -9.07 14.11 12.59
C MET A 138 -7.75 13.33 12.75
N TYR A 139 -6.77 13.60 11.89
CA TYR A 139 -5.53 12.86 11.77
C TYR A 139 -4.30 13.74 11.95
N GLU A 140 -3.18 13.14 12.35
CA GLU A 140 -1.89 13.81 12.34
C GLU A 140 -1.39 13.96 10.89
N SER A 141 -0.87 15.10 10.55
CA SER A 141 -0.46 15.42 9.16
C SER A 141 0.85 14.74 8.73
N PHE A 142 1.56 14.10 9.64
CA PHE A 142 2.89 13.52 9.38
C PHE A 142 2.82 12.07 8.89
N ASP A 143 1.93 11.27 9.44
CA ASP A 143 1.70 9.88 9.08
C ASP A 143 0.43 9.78 8.21
N TRP A 144 0.61 9.75 6.88
CA TRP A 144 -0.49 9.67 5.91
C TRP A 144 -0.01 8.96 4.66
N ARG A 145 -0.11 7.62 4.65
CA ARG A 145 0.51 6.78 3.63
C ARG A 145 -0.20 5.46 3.36
N ASP A 146 0.31 4.72 2.40
CA ASP A 146 -0.07 3.36 2.03
C ASP A 146 -1.55 3.23 1.64
N PRO A 147 -2.06 4.06 0.71
CA PRO A 147 -3.47 4.04 0.35
C PRO A 147 -3.88 2.70 -0.25
N PHE A 148 -4.90 2.09 0.33
CA PHE A 148 -5.59 0.93 -0.21
C PHE A 148 -6.99 1.34 -0.64
N VAL A 149 -7.25 1.34 -1.94
CA VAL A 149 -8.53 1.77 -2.52
C VAL A 149 -9.31 0.56 -3.02
N PHE A 150 -10.56 0.47 -2.63
CA PHE A 150 -11.48 -0.56 -3.09
C PHE A 150 -12.88 0.00 -3.26
N LYS A 151 -13.70 -0.71 -4.03
CA LYS A 151 -15.12 -0.39 -4.19
C LYS A 151 -15.91 -1.08 -3.09
N ASN A 152 -16.67 -0.31 -2.32
CA ASN A 152 -17.67 -0.83 -1.42
C ASN A 152 -18.97 -1.03 -2.22
N GLU A 153 -19.26 -2.28 -2.57
CA GLU A 153 -20.44 -2.60 -3.38
C GLU A 153 -21.75 -2.37 -2.64
N GLU A 154 -21.76 -2.42 -1.30
CA GLU A 154 -22.96 -2.20 -0.48
C GLU A 154 -23.35 -0.72 -0.46
N GLU A 155 -22.36 0.18 -0.35
CA GLU A 155 -22.58 1.64 -0.40
C GLU A 155 -22.54 2.21 -1.82
N GLY A 156 -22.02 1.47 -2.80
CA GLY A 156 -21.88 1.91 -4.18
C GLY A 156 -20.87 3.03 -4.39
N ASN A 157 -19.90 3.17 -3.47
CA ASN A 157 -18.84 4.16 -3.49
C ASN A 157 -17.46 3.52 -3.34
N TYR A 158 -16.41 4.34 -3.35
CA TYR A 158 -15.03 3.90 -3.15
C TYR A 158 -14.56 4.28 -1.74
N TRP A 159 -13.85 3.36 -1.12
CA TRP A 159 -13.21 3.54 0.17
C TRP A 159 -11.69 3.53 -0.01
N MET A 160 -11.02 4.40 0.72
CA MET A 160 -9.56 4.41 0.83
C MET A 160 -9.19 4.22 2.30
N LEU A 161 -8.44 3.18 2.56
CA LEU A 161 -7.79 2.94 3.85
C LEU A 161 -6.36 3.47 3.80
N LEU A 162 -5.90 4.08 4.90
CA LEU A 162 -4.53 4.61 4.98
C LEU A 162 -3.91 4.28 6.33
N ALA A 163 -2.60 4.10 6.31
CA ALA A 163 -1.80 4.16 7.52
C ALA A 163 -1.78 5.60 8.04
N ALA A 164 -2.32 5.81 9.22
CA ALA A 164 -2.47 7.14 9.82
C ALA A 164 -2.29 7.11 11.34
N ARG A 165 -2.32 8.29 11.93
CA ARG A 165 -2.38 8.48 13.38
C ARG A 165 -3.54 9.40 13.72
N LYS A 166 -4.32 8.98 14.70
CA LYS A 166 -5.45 9.77 15.20
C LYS A 166 -4.96 11.05 15.87
N LYS A 167 -5.59 12.17 15.57
CA LYS A 167 -5.30 13.46 16.20
C LYS A 167 -5.46 13.37 17.73
N GLY A 168 -4.43 13.80 18.45
CA GLY A 168 -4.42 13.71 19.92
C GLY A 168 -4.24 12.30 20.46
N GLY A 169 -3.96 11.32 19.63
CA GLY A 169 -3.60 9.96 20.05
C GLY A 169 -2.28 9.91 20.80
N GLY A 170 -2.10 8.91 21.65
CA GLY A 170 -0.86 8.72 22.43
C GLY A 170 0.34 8.49 21.51
N ALA A 171 1.53 9.00 21.88
CA ALA A 171 2.75 8.95 21.08
C ALA A 171 3.09 7.53 20.55
N HIS A 172 2.82 6.50 21.35
CA HIS A 172 3.11 5.11 20.99
C HIS A 172 1.86 4.28 20.63
N ARG A 173 0.66 4.89 20.66
CA ARG A 173 -0.62 4.18 20.50
C ARG A 173 -1.61 4.92 19.60
N GLY A 174 -1.19 5.98 18.95
CA GLY A 174 -2.05 6.77 18.08
C GLY A 174 -2.28 6.18 16.70
N GLY A 175 -1.61 5.08 16.36
CA GLY A 175 -1.73 4.42 15.06
C GLY A 175 -3.14 3.91 14.80
N CYS A 176 -3.63 4.18 13.60
CA CYS A 176 -4.94 3.74 13.13
C CYS A 176 -4.93 3.49 11.62
N THR A 177 -5.94 2.77 11.16
CA THR A 177 -6.31 2.73 9.76
C THR A 177 -7.34 3.83 9.53
N ALA A 178 -6.98 4.88 8.82
CA ALA A 178 -7.91 5.94 8.43
C ALA A 178 -8.90 5.44 7.38
N LEU A 179 -10.05 6.08 7.30
CA LEU A 179 -11.06 5.85 6.28
C LEU A 179 -11.38 7.15 5.54
N CYS A 180 -11.32 7.10 4.22
CA CYS A 180 -11.83 8.17 3.37
C CYS A 180 -12.74 7.57 2.31
N LYS A 181 -13.78 8.32 1.93
CA LYS A 181 -14.80 7.87 0.96
C LYS A 181 -14.85 8.79 -0.25
N SER A 182 -15.15 8.22 -1.41
CA SER A 182 -15.29 8.94 -2.68
C SER A 182 -16.38 8.30 -3.55
N ARG A 183 -17.06 9.10 -4.37
CA ARG A 183 -17.97 8.60 -5.40
C ARG A 183 -17.35 8.52 -6.78
N ASP A 184 -16.21 9.18 -6.98
CA ASP A 184 -15.62 9.43 -8.31
C ASP A 184 -14.11 9.15 -8.39
N LEU A 185 -13.48 8.70 -7.27
CA LEU A 185 -12.02 8.50 -7.16
C LEU A 185 -11.20 9.81 -7.30
N VAL A 186 -11.87 10.96 -7.22
CA VAL A 186 -11.25 12.29 -7.32
C VAL A 186 -11.45 13.09 -6.04
N ASN A 187 -12.71 13.17 -5.60
CA ASN A 187 -13.09 13.93 -4.41
C ASN A 187 -13.22 12.97 -3.23
N TRP A 188 -12.40 13.17 -2.20
CA TRP A 188 -12.34 12.32 -1.02
C TRP A 188 -12.74 13.06 0.23
N THR A 189 -13.53 12.43 1.08
CA THR A 189 -13.92 12.93 2.41
C THR A 189 -13.40 11.97 3.46
N CYS A 190 -12.69 12.49 4.46
CA CYS A 190 -12.25 11.69 5.61
C CYS A 190 -13.42 11.43 6.56
N GLU A 191 -13.42 10.24 7.14
CA GLU A 191 -14.38 9.75 8.11
C GLU A 191 -13.64 9.40 9.41
N GLU A 192 -14.39 9.00 10.46
CA GLU A 192 -13.77 8.40 11.65
C GLU A 192 -12.90 7.19 11.25
N PRO A 193 -11.84 6.89 12.02
CA PRO A 193 -10.95 5.79 11.68
C PRO A 193 -11.69 4.47 11.48
N PHE A 194 -11.35 3.76 10.42
CA PHE A 194 -11.85 2.41 10.15
C PHE A 194 -11.49 1.42 11.27
N TYR A 195 -10.25 1.53 11.79
CA TYR A 195 -9.79 0.73 12.92
C TYR A 195 -8.73 1.48 13.73
N ALA A 196 -8.98 1.69 15.03
CA ALA A 196 -8.10 2.43 15.92
C ALA A 196 -7.99 1.71 17.29
N PRO A 197 -7.13 0.67 17.39
CA PRO A 197 -7.07 -0.20 18.56
C PRO A 197 -6.31 0.41 19.74
N GLU A 198 -5.65 1.55 19.58
CA GLU A 198 -4.77 2.18 20.59
C GLU A 198 -3.61 1.26 21.06
N MET A 199 -3.03 0.52 20.11
CA MET A 199 -1.98 -0.48 20.38
C MET A 199 -0.64 -0.14 19.76
N TYR A 200 -0.62 0.53 18.59
CA TYR A 200 0.57 0.65 17.75
C TYR A 200 0.95 2.10 17.48
N VAL A 201 2.21 2.33 17.09
CA VAL A 201 2.67 3.65 16.64
C VAL A 201 2.00 4.00 15.30
N THR A 202 2.04 3.07 14.34
CA THR A 202 1.34 3.13 13.06
C THR A 202 0.88 1.74 12.65
N MET A 203 -0.02 1.67 11.68
CA MET A 203 -0.51 0.44 11.07
C MET A 203 -0.31 0.56 9.57
N GLU A 204 0.86 0.12 9.08
CA GLU A 204 1.31 0.30 7.69
C GLU A 204 0.66 -0.69 6.72
N CYS A 205 0.60 -0.32 5.46
CA CYS A 205 0.12 -1.14 4.35
C CYS A 205 -1.26 -1.78 4.61
N PRO A 206 -2.26 -1.02 5.11
CA PRO A 206 -3.56 -1.60 5.38
C PRO A 206 -4.20 -2.17 4.11
N GLU A 207 -4.87 -3.30 4.26
CA GLU A 207 -5.66 -3.93 3.21
C GLU A 207 -6.87 -4.62 3.83
N VAL A 208 -8.02 -4.54 3.18
CA VAL A 208 -9.21 -5.27 3.58
C VAL A 208 -9.75 -6.12 2.44
N PHE A 209 -10.14 -7.36 2.74
CA PHE A 209 -10.77 -8.24 1.75
C PHE A 209 -11.70 -9.24 2.42
N ARG A 210 -12.60 -9.80 1.62
CA ARG A 210 -13.49 -10.87 2.05
C ARG A 210 -12.98 -12.22 1.53
N MET A 211 -13.00 -13.22 2.41
CA MET A 211 -12.73 -14.60 2.04
C MET A 211 -13.73 -15.53 2.76
N GLY A 212 -14.54 -16.23 2.00
CA GLY A 212 -15.67 -16.98 2.55
C GLY A 212 -16.68 -16.06 3.23
N SER A 213 -16.99 -16.34 4.49
CA SER A 213 -17.94 -15.58 5.30
C SER A 213 -17.30 -14.53 6.22
N TRP A 214 -16.00 -14.29 6.07
CA TRP A 214 -15.24 -13.38 6.91
C TRP A 214 -14.59 -12.26 6.11
N TRP A 215 -14.54 -11.08 6.71
CA TRP A 215 -13.67 -9.98 6.34
C TRP A 215 -12.35 -10.09 7.07
N TYR A 216 -11.28 -9.73 6.39
CA TYR A 216 -9.92 -9.68 6.93
C TYR A 216 -9.37 -8.27 6.73
N LEU A 217 -8.89 -7.66 7.81
CA LEU A 217 -8.09 -6.45 7.78
C LEU A 217 -6.64 -6.86 8.04
N VAL A 218 -5.77 -6.59 7.11
CA VAL A 218 -4.33 -6.86 7.17
C VAL A 218 -3.58 -5.56 7.31
N PHE A 219 -2.56 -5.52 8.14
CA PHE A 219 -1.67 -4.38 8.31
C PHE A 219 -0.33 -4.81 8.92
N SER A 220 0.72 -4.00 8.72
CA SER A 220 2.04 -4.27 9.27
C SER A 220 2.41 -3.27 10.35
N THR A 221 3.13 -3.72 11.37
CA THR A 221 3.62 -2.86 12.44
C THR A 221 5.10 -3.09 12.70
N PHE A 222 5.85 -2.01 12.93
CA PHE A 222 7.25 -2.05 13.31
C PHE A 222 7.47 -1.81 14.81
N SER A 223 6.43 -1.35 15.51
CA SER A 223 6.53 -0.93 16.91
C SER A 223 6.42 -2.05 17.94
N ASP A 224 6.09 -3.26 17.49
CA ASP A 224 6.02 -4.46 18.33
C ASP A 224 6.95 -5.57 17.85
N ARG A 225 6.57 -6.34 16.83
CA ARG A 225 7.31 -7.52 16.35
C ARG A 225 7.98 -7.35 15.00
N PHE A 226 7.76 -6.24 14.30
CA PHE A 226 8.11 -6.08 12.90
C PHE A 226 7.51 -7.23 12.07
N THR A 227 6.19 -7.22 11.94
CA THR A 227 5.43 -8.27 11.26
C THR A 227 4.12 -7.75 10.69
N THR A 228 3.49 -8.56 9.86
CA THR A 228 2.15 -8.30 9.34
C THR A 228 1.11 -9.04 10.18
N HIS A 229 0.13 -8.29 10.66
CA HIS A 229 -1.01 -8.75 11.44
C HIS A 229 -2.27 -8.88 10.59
N TYR A 230 -3.25 -9.64 11.10
CA TYR A 230 -4.61 -9.60 10.58
C TYR A 230 -5.65 -9.53 11.66
N ARG A 231 -6.82 -9.03 11.30
CA ARG A 231 -8.05 -9.00 12.08
C ARG A 231 -9.16 -9.65 11.28
N MET A 232 -10.17 -10.13 11.96
CA MET A 232 -11.32 -10.79 11.34
C MET A 232 -12.63 -10.15 11.78
N ALA A 233 -13.59 -10.05 10.87
CA ALA A 233 -14.95 -9.58 11.21
C ALA A 233 -16.00 -10.27 10.35
N LYS A 234 -17.26 -10.29 10.81
CA LYS A 234 -18.39 -10.80 10.03
C LYS A 234 -18.93 -9.78 9.05
N THR A 235 -18.76 -8.51 9.37
CA THR A 235 -19.16 -7.38 8.53
C THR A 235 -17.97 -6.44 8.33
N LEU A 236 -18.02 -5.63 7.29
CA LEU A 236 -16.95 -4.67 7.00
C LEU A 236 -16.79 -3.61 8.11
N ASP A 237 -17.88 -3.29 8.80
CA ASP A 237 -17.87 -2.33 9.91
C ASP A 237 -17.41 -2.95 11.24
N GLY A 238 -17.04 -4.23 11.25
CA GLY A 238 -16.62 -4.96 12.45
C GLY A 238 -17.82 -5.52 13.28
N PRO A 239 -17.67 -5.75 14.58
CA PRO A 239 -16.42 -5.56 15.34
C PRO A 239 -15.27 -6.44 14.84
N TRP A 240 -14.05 -5.90 14.86
CA TRP A 240 -12.85 -6.60 14.43
C TRP A 240 -12.29 -7.46 15.56
N GLU A 241 -12.28 -8.75 15.37
CA GLU A 241 -11.74 -9.73 16.32
C GLU A 241 -10.23 -9.87 16.14
N ILE A 242 -9.52 -10.03 17.26
CA ILE A 242 -8.09 -10.35 17.29
C ILE A 242 -7.96 -11.86 17.44
N PRO A 243 -7.51 -12.60 16.42
CA PRO A 243 -7.25 -14.03 16.54
C PRO A 243 -6.14 -14.32 17.56
N LYS A 244 -6.15 -15.52 18.14
CA LYS A 244 -5.11 -15.95 19.09
C LYS A 244 -3.71 -15.92 18.48
N ASP A 245 -3.63 -16.26 17.20
CA ASP A 245 -2.42 -16.13 16.37
C ASP A 245 -2.79 -15.22 15.21
N ASP A 246 -2.39 -13.96 15.31
CA ASP A 246 -2.81 -12.88 14.44
C ASP A 246 -1.73 -12.41 13.47
N VAL A 247 -0.63 -13.17 13.36
CA VAL A 247 0.46 -12.89 12.43
C VAL A 247 0.34 -13.73 11.17
N PHE A 248 0.72 -13.14 10.04
CA PHE A 248 0.60 -13.79 8.74
C PHE A 248 1.69 -14.82 8.51
N ASP A 249 2.91 -14.51 8.94
CA ASP A 249 4.08 -15.36 8.76
C ASP A 249 5.09 -15.09 9.89
N THR A 250 6.30 -15.52 9.67
CA THR A 250 7.38 -15.38 10.63
C THR A 250 7.91 -13.94 10.69
N ARG A 251 8.79 -13.69 11.64
CA ARG A 251 9.51 -12.44 11.76
C ARG A 251 10.28 -12.14 10.47
N ALA A 252 10.22 -10.90 10.01
CA ALA A 252 10.88 -10.34 8.83
C ALA A 252 10.16 -10.54 7.49
N ASP A 253 8.96 -11.12 7.47
CA ASP A 253 8.04 -10.97 6.35
C ASP A 253 7.12 -9.79 6.63
N TYR A 254 7.28 -8.72 5.85
CA TYR A 254 6.71 -7.42 6.15
C TYR A 254 5.93 -6.85 4.97
N ALA A 255 5.00 -5.94 5.27
CA ALA A 255 4.18 -5.23 4.31
C ALA A 255 3.41 -6.18 3.37
N ILE A 256 2.90 -7.27 3.92
CA ILE A 256 2.16 -8.26 3.13
C ILE A 256 0.88 -7.62 2.60
N LYS A 257 0.72 -7.70 1.29
CA LYS A 257 -0.51 -7.37 0.55
C LYS A 257 -0.93 -8.56 -0.30
N THR A 258 -2.20 -8.59 -0.72
CA THR A 258 -2.73 -9.77 -1.37
C THR A 258 -3.39 -9.46 -2.71
N ALA A 259 -3.43 -10.47 -3.60
CA ALA A 259 -4.24 -10.43 -4.80
C ALA A 259 -4.98 -11.75 -5.01
N SER A 260 -6.18 -11.70 -5.58
CA SER A 260 -7.03 -12.88 -5.78
C SER A 260 -7.43 -13.02 -7.24
N ASP A 261 -7.38 -14.27 -7.73
CA ASP A 261 -7.93 -14.68 -9.03
C ASP A 261 -9.42 -15.08 -8.95
N GLY A 262 -10.06 -14.84 -7.79
CA GLY A 262 -11.44 -15.26 -7.50
C GLY A 262 -11.56 -16.67 -6.95
N GLN A 263 -10.55 -17.52 -7.10
CA GLN A 263 -10.50 -18.87 -6.56
C GLN A 263 -9.44 -19.01 -5.46
N ARG A 264 -8.29 -18.38 -5.66
CA ARG A 264 -7.16 -18.39 -4.75
C ARG A 264 -6.76 -16.95 -4.44
N ARG A 265 -6.20 -16.76 -3.25
CA ARG A 265 -5.60 -15.51 -2.85
C ARG A 265 -4.13 -15.75 -2.53
N PHE A 266 -3.26 -14.98 -3.14
CA PHE A 266 -1.83 -15.02 -2.90
C PHE A 266 -1.41 -13.82 -2.06
N ALA A 267 -0.53 -14.08 -1.10
CA ALA A 267 0.10 -13.07 -0.29
C ALA A 267 1.50 -12.75 -0.86
N PHE A 268 1.85 -11.47 -0.88
CA PHE A 268 3.11 -10.96 -1.37
C PHE A 268 3.70 -10.05 -0.30
N GLY A 269 4.83 -10.42 0.20
CA GLY A 269 5.58 -9.64 1.20
C GLY A 269 7.03 -9.50 0.78
N TRP A 270 7.78 -8.68 1.49
CA TRP A 270 9.22 -8.58 1.29
C TRP A 270 9.97 -8.99 2.55
N ILE A 271 11.11 -9.60 2.34
CA ILE A 271 11.98 -10.05 3.42
C ILE A 271 13.17 -9.11 3.48
N ALA A 272 13.31 -8.39 4.58
CA ALA A 272 14.44 -7.53 4.82
C ALA A 272 15.72 -8.38 4.86
N SER A 273 16.55 -8.25 3.84
CA SER A 273 17.87 -8.88 3.80
C SER A 273 18.92 -7.92 4.34
N LYS A 274 19.78 -8.42 5.21
CA LYS A 274 20.96 -7.69 5.70
C LYS A 274 22.06 -7.64 4.64
#